data_188bf2c7f7d5173fcb657d7284c5472c
#
_entry.id   188bf2c7f7d5173fcb657d7284c5472c
#
_cell.length_a   1.000
_cell.length_b   1.000
_cell.length_c   1.000
_cell.angle_alpha   90.00
_cell.angle_beta   90.00
_cell.angle_gamma   90.00
#
_symmetry.space_group_name_H-M   'P 1'
#
loop_
_entity.id
_entity.type
_entity.pdbx_description
1 polymer ?
#
loop_
_entity_poly.entity_id
_entity_poly.type
_entity_poly.pdbx_seq_one_letter_code
_entity_poly.pdbx_strand_id
1 'polypeptide(L)'
;IKTGEILAMTSWPSYNPNDKKSLGNKDAMRNRGAVDSFEPGSTMKPLTVSMALESGKYTPNSVVNTSPGSMRIGNHTIRDTHNYGALTLGGIIQKSSNVGVAKLALSLPYATLPTFYKRVGFGQRSAVKFPGESGGLILPPSKWNVSEVGTMAYGYGLNATVLQIADAYAMLANKGVKVPLSLYKLEQPPKGEQIIDAKIADQVLLMMETATLPGGTATRATIPGYRVAGKTGTAHKLRADRKGYSTSEYRALFAGVAPVSDPRLAMIVVVENPAGSYYGGTVSAPVFSRVMQESLRLMNVPLDKPLDTPQIQ
;
A
#
# COMPACT_ATOMS: atom_id res chain seq x y z
N ILE A 1 13.76 3.17 5.63
CA ILE A 1 13.26 1.85 6.01
C ILE A 1 13.87 1.39 7.34
N LYS A 2 15.19 1.33 7.45
CA LYS A 2 15.88 0.74 8.62
C LYS A 2 15.81 1.63 9.88
N THR A 3 15.59 2.93 9.74
CA THR A 3 15.60 3.90 10.85
C THR A 3 14.20 4.36 11.27
N GLY A 4 13.19 4.17 10.43
CA GLY A 4 11.85 4.73 10.65
C GLY A 4 11.74 6.24 10.45
N GLU A 5 12.81 6.89 9.99
CA GLU A 5 12.81 8.34 9.74
C GLU A 5 11.91 8.70 8.57
N ILE A 6 11.04 9.68 8.77
CA ILE A 6 10.18 10.27 7.75
C ILE A 6 10.96 11.38 7.07
N LEU A 7 11.52 11.10 5.89
CA LEU A 7 12.35 12.04 5.14
C LEU A 7 11.53 13.13 4.45
N ALA A 8 10.28 12.83 4.08
CA ALA A 8 9.36 13.79 3.48
C ALA A 8 7.91 13.38 3.74
N MET A 9 7.08 14.35 4.05
CA MET A 9 5.62 14.20 4.16
C MET A 9 4.98 15.49 3.66
N THR A 10 4.46 15.50 2.44
CA THR A 10 3.95 16.68 1.76
C THR A 10 2.49 16.50 1.33
N SER A 11 1.77 17.60 1.25
CA SER A 11 0.39 17.65 0.79
C SER A 11 0.20 18.83 -0.18
N TRP A 12 -0.74 18.66 -1.14
CA TRP A 12 -1.16 19.72 -2.04
C TRP A 12 -2.70 19.79 -2.04
N PRO A 13 -3.34 20.98 -2.04
CA PRO A 13 -2.68 22.28 -2.00
C PRO A 13 -1.94 22.53 -0.69
N SER A 14 -0.91 23.40 -0.74
CA SER A 14 -0.08 23.80 0.39
C SER A 14 -0.25 25.30 0.68
N TYR A 15 0.36 25.77 1.73
CA TYR A 15 0.35 27.17 2.14
C TYR A 15 1.75 27.72 2.30
N ASN A 16 1.90 29.04 2.18
CA ASN A 16 3.14 29.72 2.49
C ASN A 16 3.03 30.31 3.92
N PRO A 17 3.82 29.84 4.90
CA PRO A 17 3.74 30.33 6.29
C PRO A 17 4.10 31.82 6.42
N ASN A 18 4.79 32.41 5.43
CA ASN A 18 5.16 33.83 5.41
C ASN A 18 4.11 34.73 4.73
N ASP A 19 3.06 34.12 4.13
CA ASP A 19 1.97 34.87 3.51
C ASP A 19 0.67 34.72 4.31
N LYS A 20 0.28 35.80 5.01
CA LYS A 20 -0.93 35.83 5.83
C LYS A 20 -2.21 35.49 5.05
N LYS A 21 -2.27 35.80 3.74
CA LYS A 21 -3.43 35.47 2.91
C LYS A 21 -3.57 33.96 2.70
N SER A 22 -2.45 33.23 2.57
CA SER A 22 -2.46 31.79 2.42
C SER A 22 -2.89 31.06 3.71
N LEU A 23 -2.69 31.65 4.89
CA LEU A 23 -3.09 31.12 6.19
C LEU A 23 -4.61 31.06 6.40
N GLY A 24 -5.40 31.80 5.59
CA GLY A 24 -6.87 31.71 5.60
C GLY A 24 -7.44 30.38 5.10
N ASN A 25 -6.66 29.62 4.32
CA ASN A 25 -7.07 28.32 3.81
C ASN A 25 -6.71 27.20 4.79
N LYS A 26 -7.60 26.93 5.74
CA LYS A 26 -7.41 25.85 6.75
C LYS A 26 -7.20 24.48 6.12
N ASP A 27 -7.75 24.24 4.97
CA ASP A 27 -7.65 22.95 4.28
C ASP A 27 -6.24 22.73 3.68
N ALA A 28 -5.61 23.81 3.17
CA ALA A 28 -4.24 23.80 2.70
C ALA A 28 -3.21 23.64 3.84
N MET A 29 -3.58 23.99 5.07
CA MET A 29 -2.70 23.86 6.25
C MET A 29 -2.68 22.43 6.82
N ARG A 30 -3.57 21.53 6.37
CA ARG A 30 -3.66 20.15 6.88
C ARG A 30 -2.53 19.30 6.33
N ASN A 31 -1.83 18.59 7.19
CA ASN A 31 -0.96 17.51 6.76
C ASN A 31 -1.77 16.25 6.52
N ARG A 32 -2.30 16.11 5.29
CA ARG A 32 -3.20 15.01 4.91
C ARG A 32 -2.55 13.64 5.08
N GLY A 33 -1.23 13.55 4.98
CA GLY A 33 -0.51 12.29 5.14
C GLY A 33 -0.68 11.66 6.52
N ALA A 34 -0.84 12.47 7.57
CA ALA A 34 -1.00 12.02 8.94
C ALA A 34 -2.43 12.14 9.48
N VAL A 35 -3.19 13.17 9.06
CA VAL A 35 -4.49 13.47 9.67
C VAL A 35 -5.69 12.91 8.93
N ASP A 36 -5.58 12.67 7.61
CA ASP A 36 -6.66 12.12 6.79
C ASP A 36 -6.55 10.60 6.69
N SER A 37 -7.65 9.91 6.96
CA SER A 37 -7.75 8.47 6.76
C SER A 37 -8.79 8.13 5.71
N PHE A 38 -8.55 7.08 4.95
CA PHE A 38 -9.37 6.66 3.83
C PHE A 38 -9.27 5.15 3.61
N GLU A 39 -10.16 4.59 2.80
CA GLU A 39 -10.08 3.21 2.39
C GLU A 39 -8.89 3.00 1.43
N PRO A 40 -7.86 2.24 1.85
CA PRO A 40 -6.59 2.13 1.12
C PRO A 40 -6.68 1.29 -0.16
N GLY A 41 -7.78 0.56 -0.34
CA GLY A 41 -8.00 -0.29 -1.51
C GLY A 41 -6.89 -1.33 -1.71
N SER A 42 -6.57 -1.60 -2.95
CA SER A 42 -5.65 -2.67 -3.35
C SER A 42 -4.22 -2.57 -2.79
N THR A 43 -3.84 -1.46 -2.15
CA THR A 43 -2.55 -1.36 -1.46
C THR A 43 -2.44 -2.28 -0.24
N MET A 44 -3.58 -2.80 0.26
CA MET A 44 -3.61 -3.75 1.37
C MET A 44 -3.32 -5.21 0.95
N LYS A 45 -3.40 -5.55 -0.34
CA LYS A 45 -3.28 -6.93 -0.82
C LYS A 45 -1.95 -7.62 -0.47
N PRO A 46 -0.78 -6.95 -0.52
CA PRO A 46 0.46 -7.58 -0.05
C PRO A 46 0.37 -8.04 1.41
N LEU A 47 -0.28 -7.25 2.28
CA LEU A 47 -0.47 -7.60 3.68
C LEU A 47 -1.45 -8.77 3.86
N THR A 48 -2.52 -8.83 3.07
CA THR A 48 -3.44 -9.98 3.06
C THR A 48 -2.72 -11.26 2.63
N VAL A 49 -1.85 -11.17 1.62
CA VAL A 49 -1.02 -12.30 1.18
C VAL A 49 -0.02 -12.71 2.27
N SER A 50 0.60 -11.74 2.97
CA SER A 50 1.48 -12.02 4.11
C SER A 50 0.76 -12.81 5.20
N MET A 51 -0.44 -12.39 5.58
CA MET A 51 -1.29 -13.09 6.55
C MET A 51 -1.63 -14.52 6.09
N ALA A 52 -1.93 -14.70 4.79
CA ALA A 52 -2.24 -16.03 4.25
C ALA A 52 -1.01 -16.97 4.32
N LEU A 53 0.18 -16.47 4.00
CA LEU A 53 1.45 -17.22 4.13
C LEU A 53 1.75 -17.55 5.60
N GLU A 54 1.59 -16.58 6.51
CA GLU A 54 1.82 -16.76 7.95
C GLU A 54 0.89 -17.81 8.56
N SER A 55 -0.31 -18.00 8.02
CA SER A 55 -1.24 -19.04 8.48
C SER A 55 -0.74 -20.46 8.29
N GLY A 56 0.30 -20.66 7.48
CA GLY A 56 0.81 -21.98 7.07
C GLY A 56 -0.09 -22.73 6.10
N LYS A 57 -1.32 -22.27 5.83
CA LYS A 57 -2.26 -22.88 4.88
C LYS A 57 -1.83 -22.69 3.43
N TYR A 58 -1.08 -21.64 3.16
CA TYR A 58 -0.63 -21.26 1.82
C TYR A 58 0.90 -21.16 1.75
N THR A 59 1.42 -21.47 0.58
CA THR A 59 2.82 -21.28 0.18
C THR A 59 2.89 -20.34 -1.01
N PRO A 60 4.06 -19.80 -1.37
CA PRO A 60 4.22 -18.97 -2.57
C PRO A 60 3.68 -19.61 -3.86
N ASN A 61 3.76 -20.94 -3.94
CA ASN A 61 3.31 -21.73 -5.10
C ASN A 61 1.83 -22.15 -5.03
N SER A 62 1.12 -21.85 -3.94
CA SER A 62 -0.30 -22.12 -3.83
C SER A 62 -1.08 -21.40 -4.92
N VAL A 63 -2.05 -22.09 -5.51
CA VAL A 63 -2.88 -21.58 -6.59
C VAL A 63 -4.31 -21.37 -6.10
N VAL A 64 -4.89 -20.23 -6.42
CA VAL A 64 -6.26 -19.85 -6.11
C VAL A 64 -7.04 -19.70 -7.41
N ASN A 65 -8.11 -20.45 -7.57
CA ASN A 65 -9.02 -20.27 -8.72
C ASN A 65 -9.87 -19.03 -8.51
N THR A 66 -9.71 -18.03 -9.38
CA THR A 66 -10.46 -16.77 -9.35
C THR A 66 -11.62 -16.73 -10.34
N SER A 67 -11.81 -17.82 -11.16
CA SER A 67 -12.94 -17.90 -12.09
C SER A 67 -14.29 -17.86 -11.34
N PRO A 68 -15.29 -17.23 -11.95
CA PRO A 68 -15.34 -16.55 -13.26
C PRO A 68 -14.93 -15.07 -13.21
N GLY A 69 -14.08 -14.63 -12.25
CA GLY A 69 -13.69 -13.24 -12.02
C GLY A 69 -14.68 -12.50 -11.11
N SER A 70 -15.59 -13.22 -10.47
CA SER A 70 -16.51 -12.68 -9.47
C SER A 70 -16.88 -13.73 -8.44
N MET A 71 -17.19 -13.29 -7.21
CA MET A 71 -17.76 -14.13 -6.17
C MET A 71 -18.79 -13.35 -5.35
N ARG A 72 -19.89 -14.02 -5.00
CA ARG A 72 -20.92 -13.45 -4.13
C ARG A 72 -20.60 -13.77 -2.67
N ILE A 73 -20.65 -12.74 -1.82
CA ILE A 73 -20.52 -12.88 -0.36
C ILE A 73 -21.67 -12.10 0.31
N GLY A 74 -22.57 -12.81 0.97
CA GLY A 74 -23.79 -12.19 1.49
C GLY A 74 -24.56 -11.46 0.38
N ASN A 75 -24.79 -10.17 0.59
CA ASN A 75 -25.48 -9.30 -0.38
C ASN A 75 -24.52 -8.55 -1.33
N HIS A 76 -23.20 -8.78 -1.22
CA HIS A 76 -22.21 -8.13 -2.05
C HIS A 76 -21.64 -9.08 -3.11
N THR A 77 -21.20 -8.52 -4.22
CA THR A 77 -20.46 -9.25 -5.25
C THR A 77 -19.08 -8.63 -5.40
N ILE A 78 -18.04 -9.38 -5.04
CA ILE A 78 -16.65 -9.03 -5.31
C ILE A 78 -16.37 -9.31 -6.78
N ARG A 79 -15.68 -8.41 -7.47
CA ARG A 79 -15.34 -8.55 -8.89
C ARG A 79 -13.87 -8.22 -9.12
N ASP A 80 -13.26 -9.00 -10.01
CA ASP A 80 -12.01 -8.65 -10.67
C ASP A 80 -12.32 -7.89 -11.97
N THR A 81 -11.32 -7.21 -12.51
CA THR A 81 -11.45 -6.51 -13.80
C THR A 81 -11.59 -7.48 -14.96
N HIS A 82 -11.06 -8.70 -14.82
CA HIS A 82 -11.11 -9.76 -15.80
C HIS A 82 -11.27 -11.12 -15.10
N ASN A 83 -11.65 -12.16 -15.86
CA ASN A 83 -11.51 -13.53 -15.40
C ASN A 83 -10.04 -13.96 -15.58
N TYR A 84 -9.32 -14.07 -14.49
CA TYR A 84 -7.90 -14.43 -14.49
C TYR A 84 -7.67 -15.95 -14.36
N GLY A 85 -8.72 -16.75 -14.18
CA GLY A 85 -8.57 -18.20 -13.96
C GLY A 85 -7.87 -18.53 -12.66
N ALA A 86 -6.90 -19.41 -12.73
CA ALA A 86 -6.09 -19.83 -11.60
C ALA A 86 -4.85 -18.92 -11.47
N LEU A 87 -4.65 -18.34 -10.29
CA LEU A 87 -3.54 -17.44 -10.00
C LEU A 87 -2.70 -17.97 -8.81
N THR A 88 -1.38 -17.87 -8.91
CA THR A 88 -0.51 -17.98 -7.73
C THR A 88 -0.69 -16.78 -6.81
N LEU A 89 -0.15 -16.80 -5.59
CA LEU A 89 -0.19 -15.66 -4.68
C LEU A 89 0.51 -14.44 -5.30
N GLY A 90 1.62 -14.62 -5.99
CA GLY A 90 2.28 -13.57 -6.77
C GLY A 90 1.40 -13.05 -7.90
N GLY A 91 0.72 -13.94 -8.62
CA GLY A 91 -0.25 -13.58 -9.66
C GLY A 91 -1.43 -12.75 -9.12
N ILE A 92 -1.90 -13.05 -7.91
CA ILE A 92 -2.95 -12.26 -7.23
C ILE A 92 -2.47 -10.81 -6.99
N ILE A 93 -1.22 -10.62 -6.55
CA ILE A 93 -0.63 -9.27 -6.35
C ILE A 93 -0.42 -8.60 -7.71
N GLN A 94 0.17 -9.28 -8.68
CA GLN A 94 0.48 -8.78 -10.02
C GLN A 94 -0.76 -8.27 -10.75
N LYS A 95 -1.82 -9.11 -10.81
CA LYS A 95 -3.09 -8.80 -11.47
C LYS A 95 -4.04 -8.00 -10.60
N SER A 96 -3.71 -7.82 -9.32
CA SER A 96 -4.56 -7.13 -8.36
C SER A 96 -5.93 -7.78 -8.17
N SER A 97 -6.01 -9.12 -8.10
CA SER A 97 -7.27 -9.86 -7.97
C SER A 97 -7.93 -9.60 -6.61
N ASN A 98 -9.16 -9.06 -6.62
CA ASN A 98 -10.02 -8.91 -5.45
C ASN A 98 -10.56 -10.26 -5.00
N VAL A 99 -10.99 -11.07 -5.97
CA VAL A 99 -11.52 -12.43 -5.72
C VAL A 99 -10.46 -13.30 -5.07
N GLY A 100 -9.20 -13.21 -5.56
CA GLY A 100 -8.09 -13.97 -5.03
C GLY A 100 -7.84 -13.67 -3.55
N VAL A 101 -7.64 -12.40 -3.17
CA VAL A 101 -7.36 -12.06 -1.77
C VAL A 101 -8.57 -12.29 -0.85
N ALA A 102 -9.80 -12.09 -1.34
CA ALA A 102 -11.00 -12.39 -0.56
C ALA A 102 -11.09 -13.90 -0.26
N LYS A 103 -10.81 -14.76 -1.22
CA LYS A 103 -10.76 -16.23 -1.00
C LYS A 103 -9.67 -16.59 0.01
N LEU A 104 -8.49 -15.98 -0.05
CA LEU A 104 -7.44 -16.20 0.95
C LEU A 104 -7.94 -15.86 2.36
N ALA A 105 -8.47 -14.65 2.55
CA ALA A 105 -8.94 -14.18 3.85
C ALA A 105 -10.11 -15.02 4.40
N LEU A 106 -11.11 -15.32 3.55
CA LEU A 106 -12.30 -16.07 3.95
C LEU A 106 -12.04 -17.57 4.17
N SER A 107 -10.89 -18.07 3.76
CA SER A 107 -10.48 -19.46 4.03
C SER A 107 -9.94 -19.66 5.45
N LEU A 108 -9.78 -18.58 6.21
CA LEU A 108 -9.26 -18.54 7.57
C LEU A 108 -10.36 -18.02 8.53
N PRO A 109 -10.20 -18.18 9.84
CA PRO A 109 -11.12 -17.57 10.80
C PRO A 109 -11.25 -16.06 10.59
N TYR A 110 -12.47 -15.52 10.69
CA TYR A 110 -12.74 -14.10 10.38
C TYR A 110 -11.92 -13.10 11.22
N ALA A 111 -11.49 -13.50 12.41
CA ALA A 111 -10.63 -12.69 13.25
C ALA A 111 -9.18 -12.57 12.73
N THR A 112 -8.72 -13.46 11.87
CA THR A 112 -7.32 -13.55 11.46
C THR A 112 -6.85 -12.28 10.75
N LEU A 113 -7.56 -11.85 9.72
CA LEU A 113 -7.16 -10.67 8.93
C LEU A 113 -7.20 -9.36 9.73
N PRO A 114 -8.30 -8.98 10.42
CA PRO A 114 -8.32 -7.73 11.17
C PRO A 114 -7.34 -7.73 12.35
N THR A 115 -7.09 -8.87 12.98
CA THR A 115 -6.06 -9.00 14.03
C THR A 115 -4.66 -8.80 13.46
N PHE A 116 -4.37 -9.38 12.29
CA PHE A 116 -3.12 -9.19 11.58
C PHE A 116 -2.91 -7.71 11.22
N TYR A 117 -3.92 -7.03 10.69
CA TYR A 117 -3.82 -5.60 10.37
C TYR A 117 -3.56 -4.73 11.61
N LYS A 118 -4.20 -5.04 12.74
CA LYS A 118 -3.90 -4.35 14.01
C LYS A 118 -2.46 -4.56 14.47
N ARG A 119 -1.93 -5.77 14.33
CA ARG A 119 -0.53 -6.09 14.65
C ARG A 119 0.45 -5.32 13.74
N VAL A 120 0.13 -5.14 12.47
CA VAL A 120 0.90 -4.30 11.55
C VAL A 120 0.85 -2.81 11.96
N GLY A 121 -0.22 -2.35 12.61
CA GLY A 121 -0.35 -0.98 13.14
C GLY A 121 -1.55 -0.20 12.60
N PHE A 122 -2.42 -0.83 11.81
CA PHE A 122 -3.67 -0.18 11.38
C PHE A 122 -4.67 -0.07 12.53
N GLY A 123 -5.45 1.02 12.52
CA GLY A 123 -6.40 1.31 13.61
C GLY A 123 -5.73 1.93 14.85
N GLN A 124 -4.45 2.33 14.78
CA GLN A 124 -3.67 2.89 15.87
C GLN A 124 -2.87 4.11 15.38
N ARG A 125 -2.62 5.07 16.28
CA ARG A 125 -1.69 6.17 16.00
C ARG A 125 -0.25 5.65 16.00
N SER A 126 0.60 6.29 15.20
CA SER A 126 2.01 5.94 15.12
C SER A 126 2.82 6.48 16.33
N ALA A 127 4.08 6.08 16.41
CA ALA A 127 5.01 6.60 17.41
C ALA A 127 5.37 8.08 17.19
N VAL A 128 5.11 8.64 16.01
CA VAL A 128 5.40 10.04 15.65
C VAL A 128 4.65 11.03 16.52
N LYS A 129 3.45 10.67 17.01
CA LYS A 129 2.58 11.55 17.82
C LYS A 129 2.32 12.89 17.12
N PHE A 130 2.14 12.86 15.81
CA PHE A 130 1.84 14.07 15.04
C PHE A 130 0.55 14.72 15.54
N PRO A 131 0.51 16.06 15.77
CA PRO A 131 -0.70 16.74 16.23
C PRO A 131 -1.89 16.47 15.28
N GLY A 132 -2.99 15.95 15.83
CA GLY A 132 -4.18 15.59 15.05
C GLY A 132 -4.05 14.30 14.23
N GLU A 133 -2.99 13.51 14.42
CA GLU A 133 -2.82 12.24 13.73
C GLU A 133 -4.06 11.34 13.88
N SER A 134 -4.52 10.79 12.75
CA SER A 134 -5.60 9.79 12.73
C SER A 134 -5.03 8.40 12.94
N GLY A 135 -5.68 7.60 13.80
CA GLY A 135 -5.38 6.18 13.95
C GLY A 135 -5.96 5.32 12.83
N GLY A 136 -6.73 5.90 11.89
CA GLY A 136 -7.53 5.12 10.96
C GLY A 136 -8.70 4.41 11.65
N LEU A 137 -9.23 3.38 11.00
CA LEU A 137 -10.35 2.59 11.54
C LEU A 137 -10.23 1.13 11.14
N ILE A 138 -10.32 0.24 12.10
CA ILE A 138 -10.67 -1.17 11.90
C ILE A 138 -11.93 -1.43 12.74
N LEU A 139 -12.96 -2.00 12.12
CA LEU A 139 -14.21 -2.32 12.81
C LEU A 139 -13.97 -3.21 14.04
N PRO A 140 -14.81 -3.11 15.07
CA PRO A 140 -14.69 -3.95 16.26
C PRO A 140 -15.01 -5.43 15.93
N PRO A 141 -14.55 -6.40 16.76
CA PRO A 141 -14.76 -7.83 16.53
C PRO A 141 -16.20 -8.25 16.30
N SER A 142 -17.15 -7.57 16.95
CA SER A 142 -18.59 -7.83 16.79
C SER A 142 -19.14 -7.57 15.38
N LYS A 143 -18.38 -6.90 14.53
CA LYS A 143 -18.72 -6.61 13.12
C LYS A 143 -18.01 -7.51 12.12
N TRP A 144 -17.08 -8.37 12.54
CA TRP A 144 -16.32 -9.22 11.62
C TRP A 144 -17.17 -10.39 11.13
N ASN A 145 -17.74 -10.24 9.97
CA ASN A 145 -18.51 -11.26 9.26
C ASN A 145 -17.92 -11.51 7.87
N VAL A 146 -18.52 -12.41 7.14
CA VAL A 146 -18.04 -12.80 5.79
C VAL A 146 -17.92 -11.61 4.84
N SER A 147 -18.86 -10.68 4.86
CA SER A 147 -18.86 -9.52 3.95
C SER A 147 -17.75 -8.54 4.33
N GLU A 148 -17.66 -8.20 5.62
CA GLU A 148 -16.67 -7.26 6.13
C GLU A 148 -15.24 -7.78 5.94
N VAL A 149 -14.96 -9.03 6.30
CA VAL A 149 -13.64 -9.63 6.12
C VAL A 149 -13.29 -9.78 4.65
N GLY A 150 -14.25 -10.18 3.82
CA GLY A 150 -14.04 -10.32 2.37
C GLY A 150 -13.69 -8.99 1.69
N THR A 151 -14.34 -7.87 2.07
CA THR A 151 -14.03 -6.54 1.52
C THR A 151 -12.76 -5.97 2.13
N MET A 152 -12.50 -6.21 3.41
CA MET A 152 -11.27 -5.80 4.09
C MET A 152 -10.01 -6.39 3.43
N ALA A 153 -10.10 -7.60 2.87
CA ALA A 153 -8.99 -8.26 2.20
C ALA A 153 -8.39 -7.47 1.04
N TYR A 154 -9.17 -6.60 0.40
CA TYR A 154 -8.68 -5.71 -0.66
C TYR A 154 -8.82 -4.22 -0.31
N GLY A 155 -8.92 -3.91 1.00
CA GLY A 155 -8.74 -2.58 1.54
C GLY A 155 -10.00 -1.72 1.60
N TYR A 156 -11.19 -2.32 1.67
CA TYR A 156 -12.47 -1.64 1.92
C TYR A 156 -13.02 -2.00 3.31
N GLY A 157 -13.87 -1.16 3.87
CA GLY A 157 -14.40 -1.37 5.23
C GLY A 157 -13.39 -1.12 6.36
N LEU A 158 -12.21 -0.59 6.04
CA LEU A 158 -11.25 -0.05 6.99
C LEU A 158 -10.75 1.31 6.50
N ASN A 159 -10.20 2.13 7.39
CA ASN A 159 -9.53 3.37 7.01
C ASN A 159 -8.09 3.37 7.48
N ALA A 160 -7.20 3.86 6.64
CA ALA A 160 -5.79 4.03 6.93
C ALA A 160 -5.30 5.42 6.50
N THR A 161 -4.29 5.94 7.18
CA THR A 161 -3.57 7.14 6.74
C THR A 161 -2.48 6.79 5.73
N VAL A 162 -2.03 7.78 4.97
CA VAL A 162 -0.84 7.66 4.09
C VAL A 162 0.36 7.17 4.89
N LEU A 163 0.53 7.72 6.10
CA LEU A 163 1.63 7.35 6.99
C LEU A 163 1.58 5.88 7.41
N GLN A 164 0.42 5.36 7.78
CA GLN A 164 0.26 3.94 8.15
C GLN A 164 0.57 3.00 6.98
N ILE A 165 0.18 3.35 5.76
CA ILE A 165 0.48 2.53 4.58
C ILE A 165 1.98 2.56 4.28
N ALA A 166 2.64 3.73 4.36
CA ALA A 166 4.08 3.84 4.15
C ALA A 166 4.87 3.02 5.20
N ASP A 167 4.46 3.08 6.47
CA ASP A 167 5.05 2.31 7.57
C ASP A 167 4.91 0.79 7.36
N ALA A 168 3.74 0.32 6.93
CA ALA A 168 3.50 -1.09 6.62
C ALA A 168 4.39 -1.60 5.46
N TYR A 169 4.60 -0.77 4.43
CA TYR A 169 5.50 -1.11 3.32
C TYR A 169 6.97 -1.06 3.74
N ALA A 170 7.35 -0.12 4.60
CA ALA A 170 8.69 -0.07 5.19
C ALA A 170 8.96 -1.32 6.04
N MET A 171 7.99 -1.75 6.85
CA MET A 171 8.07 -2.99 7.64
C MET A 171 8.25 -4.22 6.74
N LEU A 172 7.44 -4.38 5.67
CA LEU A 172 7.61 -5.49 4.72
C LEU A 172 9.01 -5.50 4.11
N ALA A 173 9.50 -4.33 3.69
CA ALA A 173 10.82 -4.17 3.09
C ALA A 173 11.97 -4.31 4.10
N ASN A 174 11.69 -4.19 5.39
CA ASN A 174 12.64 -4.39 6.49
C ASN A 174 12.57 -5.82 7.05
N LYS A 175 12.35 -6.82 6.20
CA LYS A 175 12.24 -8.23 6.61
C LYS A 175 11.18 -8.47 7.67
N GLY A 176 10.08 -7.74 7.60
CA GLY A 176 8.97 -7.84 8.56
C GLY A 176 9.21 -7.18 9.91
N VAL A 177 10.33 -6.47 10.09
CA VAL A 177 10.64 -5.72 11.30
C VAL A 177 10.06 -4.32 11.21
N LYS A 178 9.14 -3.99 12.10
CA LYS A 178 8.59 -2.65 12.27
C LYS A 178 9.47 -1.84 13.21
N VAL A 179 9.90 -0.67 12.77
CA VAL A 179 10.64 0.28 13.61
C VAL A 179 9.76 1.48 13.95
N PRO A 180 9.89 2.08 15.14
CA PRO A 180 9.16 3.29 15.49
C PRO A 180 9.47 4.43 14.51
N LEU A 181 8.42 5.09 14.01
CA LEU A 181 8.59 6.22 13.11
C LEU A 181 9.11 7.46 13.84
N SER A 182 9.92 8.29 13.17
CA SER A 182 10.47 9.54 13.68
C SER A 182 10.41 10.65 12.64
N LEU A 183 10.05 11.87 13.08
CA LEU A 183 10.20 13.10 12.31
C LEU A 183 11.60 13.72 12.46
N TYR A 184 12.36 13.23 13.42
CA TYR A 184 13.71 13.72 13.70
C TYR A 184 14.72 12.74 13.13
N LYS A 185 15.85 13.29 12.69
CA LYS A 185 17.03 12.49 12.38
C LYS A 185 17.50 11.77 13.64
N LEU A 186 17.77 10.48 13.50
CA LEU A 186 18.22 9.64 14.62
C LEU A 186 19.72 9.37 14.52
N GLU A 187 20.42 9.42 15.65
CA GLU A 187 21.85 9.08 15.71
C GLU A 187 22.07 7.58 15.54
N GLN A 188 21.12 6.77 16.02
CA GLN A 188 21.15 5.32 15.90
C GLN A 188 19.76 4.79 15.53
N PRO A 189 19.68 3.72 14.72
CA PRO A 189 18.40 3.06 14.43
C PRO A 189 17.72 2.60 15.71
N PRO A 190 16.41 2.83 15.87
CA PRO A 190 15.69 2.38 17.04
C PRO A 190 15.52 0.85 17.01
N LYS A 191 15.30 0.24 18.18
CA LYS A 191 14.95 -1.18 18.25
C LYS A 191 13.61 -1.40 17.57
N GLY A 192 13.59 -2.28 16.58
CA GLY A 192 12.37 -2.72 15.90
C GLY A 192 11.73 -3.94 16.57
N GLU A 193 10.51 -4.25 16.14
CA GLU A 193 9.73 -5.42 16.53
C GLU A 193 9.46 -6.29 15.30
N GLN A 194 9.68 -7.61 15.40
CA GLN A 194 9.37 -8.57 14.35
C GLN A 194 7.87 -8.78 14.31
N ILE A 195 7.20 -8.25 13.27
CA ILE A 195 5.75 -8.38 13.08
C ILE A 195 5.40 -9.53 12.15
N ILE A 196 6.20 -9.74 11.11
CA ILE A 196 6.04 -10.79 10.10
C ILE A 196 7.38 -11.54 9.99
N ASP A 197 7.33 -12.86 9.85
CA ASP A 197 8.55 -13.65 9.61
C ASP A 197 9.34 -13.10 8.41
N ALA A 198 10.67 -13.04 8.55
CA ALA A 198 11.55 -12.45 7.54
C ALA A 198 11.43 -13.13 6.17
N LYS A 199 11.30 -14.46 6.15
CA LYS A 199 11.15 -15.23 4.91
C LYS A 199 9.83 -14.89 4.21
N ILE A 200 8.74 -14.70 4.98
CA ILE A 200 7.44 -14.29 4.43
C ILE A 200 7.54 -12.88 3.86
N ALA A 201 8.16 -11.95 4.59
CA ALA A 201 8.34 -10.58 4.13
C ALA A 201 9.15 -10.53 2.81
N ASP A 202 10.25 -11.25 2.73
CA ASP A 202 11.09 -11.36 1.51
C ASP A 202 10.29 -11.96 0.33
N GLN A 203 9.50 -13.02 0.56
CA GLN A 203 8.64 -13.62 -0.47
C GLN A 203 7.59 -12.64 -0.99
N VAL A 204 6.94 -11.90 -0.09
CA VAL A 204 5.92 -10.92 -0.48
C VAL A 204 6.56 -9.75 -1.22
N LEU A 205 7.74 -9.29 -0.82
CA LEU A 205 8.47 -8.23 -1.51
C LEU A 205 8.77 -8.62 -2.97
N LEU A 206 9.23 -9.86 -3.21
CA LEU A 206 9.44 -10.39 -4.56
C LEU A 206 8.13 -10.52 -5.37
N MET A 207 7.02 -10.89 -4.72
CA MET A 207 5.70 -10.89 -5.37
C MET A 207 5.26 -9.47 -5.74
N MET A 208 5.54 -8.47 -4.89
CA MET A 208 5.23 -7.06 -5.18
C MET A 208 6.05 -6.50 -6.33
N GLU A 209 7.26 -7.00 -6.56
CA GLU A 209 8.08 -6.62 -7.72
C GLU A 209 7.37 -6.98 -9.04
N THR A 210 6.66 -8.12 -9.08
CA THR A 210 5.94 -8.55 -10.30
C THR A 210 4.88 -7.54 -10.76
N ALA A 211 4.38 -6.69 -9.87
CA ALA A 211 3.41 -5.66 -10.22
C ALA A 211 4.02 -4.51 -11.04
N THR A 212 5.34 -4.30 -10.97
CA THR A 212 6.07 -3.27 -11.73
C THR A 212 6.67 -3.81 -13.03
N LEU A 213 6.69 -5.14 -13.20
CA LEU A 213 7.19 -5.82 -14.40
C LEU A 213 6.11 -5.93 -15.49
N PRO A 214 6.46 -6.32 -16.72
CA PRO A 214 5.50 -6.53 -17.79
C PRO A 214 4.34 -7.45 -17.37
N GLY A 215 3.13 -7.05 -17.72
CA GLY A 215 1.89 -7.74 -17.28
C GLY A 215 1.39 -7.37 -15.88
N GLY A 216 2.14 -6.57 -15.13
CA GLY A 216 1.73 -5.97 -13.88
C GLY A 216 0.93 -4.67 -14.04
N THR A 217 0.38 -4.17 -12.94
CA THR A 217 -0.48 -2.96 -12.92
C THR A 217 0.30 -1.66 -12.75
N ALA A 218 1.61 -1.72 -12.52
CA ALA A 218 2.46 -0.57 -12.13
C ALA A 218 3.73 -0.45 -12.98
N THR A 219 3.69 -0.77 -14.26
CA THR A 219 4.86 -0.71 -15.16
C THR A 219 5.49 0.69 -15.23
N ARG A 220 4.72 1.75 -14.96
CA ARG A 220 5.22 3.14 -14.92
C ARG A 220 5.92 3.52 -13.60
N ALA A 221 6.00 2.60 -12.63
CA ALA A 221 6.78 2.80 -11.41
C ALA A 221 8.25 2.38 -11.56
N THR A 222 8.64 1.82 -12.72
CA THR A 222 10.01 1.37 -12.98
C THR A 222 11.00 2.52 -12.92
N ILE A 223 12.19 2.24 -12.40
CA ILE A 223 13.29 3.19 -12.28
C ILE A 223 14.50 2.57 -12.99
N PRO A 224 15.15 3.29 -13.94
CA PRO A 224 16.38 2.80 -14.56
C PRO A 224 17.44 2.45 -13.53
N GLY A 225 18.03 1.27 -13.63
CA GLY A 225 19.08 0.81 -12.72
C GLY A 225 18.59 0.30 -11.36
N TYR A 226 17.28 0.33 -11.07
CA TYR A 226 16.75 -0.16 -9.81
C TYR A 226 15.59 -1.11 -10.00
N ARG A 227 15.55 -2.14 -9.17
CA ARG A 227 14.39 -3.01 -8.99
C ARG A 227 13.40 -2.33 -8.05
N VAL A 228 12.13 -2.35 -8.42
CA VAL A 228 11.05 -1.68 -7.67
C VAL A 228 10.00 -2.70 -7.30
N ALA A 229 9.59 -2.74 -6.04
CA ALA A 229 8.44 -3.51 -5.57
C ALA A 229 7.34 -2.56 -5.11
N GLY A 230 6.09 -2.85 -5.47
CA GLY A 230 5.00 -1.97 -5.07
C GLY A 230 3.62 -2.50 -5.42
N LYS A 231 2.62 -1.68 -5.15
CA LYS A 231 1.21 -2.00 -5.43
C LYS A 231 0.43 -0.74 -5.76
N THR A 232 -0.33 -0.82 -6.84
CA THR A 232 -1.32 0.19 -7.19
C THR A 232 -2.57 0.07 -6.33
N GLY A 233 -3.19 1.20 -6.04
CA GLY A 233 -4.55 1.29 -5.54
C GLY A 233 -5.37 2.20 -6.45
N THR A 234 -6.63 1.85 -6.64
CA THR A 234 -7.64 2.69 -7.27
C THR A 234 -8.89 2.47 -6.47
N ALA A 235 -9.28 3.45 -5.68
CA ALA A 235 -10.42 3.35 -4.79
C ALA A 235 -11.48 4.39 -5.16
N HIS A 236 -12.73 3.97 -5.22
CA HIS A 236 -13.86 4.90 -5.24
C HIS A 236 -13.94 5.63 -3.91
N LYS A 237 -14.26 6.90 -3.92
CA LYS A 237 -14.50 7.64 -2.68
C LYS A 237 -15.91 7.36 -2.16
N LEU A 238 -16.03 7.24 -0.84
CA LEU A 238 -17.33 7.21 -0.20
C LEU A 238 -18.05 8.54 -0.48
N ARG A 239 -19.33 8.48 -0.79
CA ARG A 239 -20.17 9.67 -0.94
C ARG A 239 -20.24 10.45 0.37
N ALA A 240 -20.46 11.74 0.29
CA ALA A 240 -20.57 12.61 1.47
C ALA A 240 -21.72 12.17 2.42
N ASP A 241 -22.81 11.61 1.86
CA ASP A 241 -23.94 11.06 2.60
C ASP A 241 -23.65 9.66 3.19
N ARG A 242 -22.46 9.10 2.94
CA ARG A 242 -22.05 7.74 3.33
C ARG A 242 -22.95 6.61 2.83
N LYS A 243 -23.83 6.88 1.87
CA LYS A 243 -24.72 5.88 1.25
C LYS A 243 -24.12 5.32 -0.03
N GLY A 244 -22.99 4.61 0.11
CA GLY A 244 -22.29 3.97 -1.00
C GLY A 244 -21.12 4.81 -1.55
N TYR A 245 -20.63 4.40 -2.71
CA TYR A 245 -19.44 4.98 -3.34
C TYR A 245 -19.82 5.93 -4.46
N SER A 246 -18.99 6.97 -4.65
CA SER A 246 -19.10 7.86 -5.80
C SER A 246 -18.78 7.09 -7.10
N THR A 247 -19.48 7.41 -8.17
CA THR A 247 -19.22 6.86 -9.52
C THR A 247 -18.19 7.67 -10.30
N SER A 248 -17.86 8.89 -9.83
CA SER A 248 -17.01 9.86 -10.52
C SER A 248 -15.79 10.31 -9.72
N GLU A 249 -15.78 10.07 -8.40
CA GLU A 249 -14.67 10.47 -7.54
C GLU A 249 -13.80 9.27 -7.16
N TYR A 250 -12.53 9.39 -7.48
CA TYR A 250 -11.56 8.34 -7.29
C TYR A 250 -10.35 8.82 -6.50
N ARG A 251 -9.66 7.86 -5.91
CA ARG A 251 -8.34 8.04 -5.31
C ARG A 251 -7.38 7.11 -6.02
N ALA A 252 -6.38 7.68 -6.68
CA ALA A 252 -5.30 6.95 -7.33
C ALA A 252 -4.13 6.83 -6.36
N LEU A 253 -3.63 5.61 -6.16
CA LEU A 253 -2.55 5.33 -5.21
C LEU A 253 -1.46 4.50 -5.85
N PHE A 254 -0.23 4.73 -5.41
CA PHE A 254 0.87 3.80 -5.56
C PHE A 254 1.72 3.80 -4.30
N ALA A 255 1.89 2.64 -3.70
CA ALA A 255 2.81 2.42 -2.59
C ALA A 255 3.91 1.46 -3.04
N GLY A 256 5.17 1.80 -2.75
CA GLY A 256 6.30 0.99 -3.21
C GLY A 256 7.57 1.24 -2.42
N VAL A 257 8.55 0.41 -2.71
CA VAL A 257 9.89 0.42 -2.11
C VAL A 257 10.95 0.20 -3.17
N ALA A 258 12.13 0.76 -2.96
CA ALA A 258 13.30 0.57 -3.80
C ALA A 258 14.61 0.81 -3.01
N PRO A 259 15.73 0.17 -3.46
CA PRO A 259 15.81 -0.98 -4.34
C PRO A 259 15.21 -2.24 -3.70
N VAL A 260 14.93 -3.30 -4.48
CA VAL A 260 14.39 -4.58 -3.92
C VAL A 260 15.48 -5.38 -3.22
N SER A 261 16.72 -5.36 -3.71
CA SER A 261 17.83 -6.16 -3.17
C SER A 261 18.31 -5.71 -1.78
N ASP A 262 18.37 -4.40 -1.53
CA ASP A 262 18.64 -3.78 -0.22
C ASP A 262 17.71 -2.57 -0.04
N PRO A 263 16.46 -2.77 0.41
CA PRO A 263 15.47 -1.72 0.46
C PRO A 263 15.90 -0.54 1.34
N ARG A 264 15.88 0.66 0.74
CA ARG A 264 16.33 1.89 1.38
C ARG A 264 15.18 2.82 1.72
N LEU A 265 14.23 2.96 0.80
CA LEU A 265 13.11 3.88 0.92
C LEU A 265 11.79 3.20 0.64
N ALA A 266 10.78 3.52 1.44
CA ALA A 266 9.37 3.26 1.16
C ALA A 266 8.65 4.58 0.91
N MET A 267 7.80 4.64 -0.10
CA MET A 267 7.04 5.83 -0.45
C MET A 267 5.64 5.47 -0.92
N ILE A 268 4.68 6.31 -0.56
CA ILE A 268 3.33 6.26 -1.11
C ILE A 268 2.98 7.60 -1.76
N VAL A 269 2.33 7.54 -2.91
CA VAL A 269 1.77 8.68 -3.62
C VAL A 269 0.26 8.49 -3.72
N VAL A 270 -0.48 9.52 -3.32
CA VAL A 270 -1.95 9.55 -3.37
C VAL A 270 -2.38 10.78 -4.15
N VAL A 271 -3.20 10.59 -5.17
CA VAL A 271 -3.82 11.68 -5.95
C VAL A 271 -5.33 11.54 -5.85
N GLU A 272 -5.98 12.56 -5.31
CA GLU A 272 -7.44 12.61 -5.18
C GLU A 272 -8.07 13.27 -6.40
N ASN A 273 -9.16 12.67 -6.89
CA ASN A 273 -9.95 13.15 -8.01
C ASN A 273 -9.08 13.56 -9.23
N PRO A 274 -8.17 12.67 -9.70
CA PRO A 274 -7.33 13.00 -10.83
C PRO A 274 -8.17 13.24 -12.09
N ALA A 275 -7.80 14.25 -12.87
CA ALA A 275 -8.43 14.51 -14.15
C ALA A 275 -8.01 13.47 -15.20
N GLY A 276 -8.92 13.02 -16.03
CA GLY A 276 -8.66 12.04 -17.10
C GLY A 276 -8.57 10.61 -16.55
N SER A 277 -7.37 10.07 -16.42
CA SER A 277 -7.18 8.72 -15.88
C SER A 277 -7.23 8.71 -14.35
N TYR A 278 -7.86 7.68 -13.78
CA TYR A 278 -7.97 7.47 -12.33
C TYR A 278 -7.17 6.25 -11.81
N TYR A 279 -6.46 5.54 -12.69
CA TYR A 279 -5.68 4.38 -12.30
C TYR A 279 -4.38 4.77 -11.61
N GLY A 280 -4.10 4.19 -10.43
CA GLY A 280 -2.87 4.45 -9.67
C GLY A 280 -1.58 4.17 -10.47
N GLY A 281 -1.62 3.15 -11.34
CA GLY A 281 -0.50 2.82 -12.24
C GLY A 281 -0.24 3.88 -13.32
N THR A 282 -1.24 4.69 -13.67
CA THR A 282 -1.12 5.76 -14.67
C THR A 282 -0.82 7.11 -14.03
N VAL A 283 -1.38 7.37 -12.83
CA VAL A 283 -1.34 8.69 -12.18
C VAL A 283 -0.24 8.76 -11.13
N SER A 284 -0.23 7.83 -10.17
CA SER A 284 0.64 7.90 -9.00
C SER A 284 1.99 7.21 -9.21
N ALA A 285 2.03 6.12 -10.00
CA ALA A 285 3.26 5.38 -10.25
C ALA A 285 4.36 6.21 -10.96
N PRO A 286 4.08 7.08 -11.95
CA PRO A 286 5.10 7.94 -12.54
C PRO A 286 5.68 8.96 -11.55
N VAL A 287 4.87 9.48 -10.64
CA VAL A 287 5.34 10.42 -9.59
C VAL A 287 6.28 9.68 -8.65
N PHE A 288 5.87 8.46 -8.21
CA PHE A 288 6.76 7.60 -7.41
C PHE A 288 8.09 7.37 -8.12
N SER A 289 8.08 6.96 -9.39
CA SER A 289 9.29 6.67 -10.16
C SER A 289 10.27 7.86 -10.14
N ARG A 290 9.79 9.06 -10.48
CA ARG A 290 10.63 10.28 -10.54
C ARG A 290 11.21 10.64 -9.17
N VAL A 291 10.37 10.72 -8.14
CA VAL A 291 10.81 11.12 -6.80
C VAL A 291 11.77 10.09 -6.21
N MET A 292 11.44 8.80 -6.34
CA MET A 292 12.26 7.72 -5.81
C MET A 292 13.63 7.68 -6.52
N GLN A 293 13.67 7.83 -7.84
CA GLN A 293 14.92 7.87 -8.62
C GLN A 293 15.87 8.94 -8.11
N GLU A 294 15.38 10.18 -7.97
CA GLU A 294 16.21 11.29 -7.48
C GLU A 294 16.62 11.11 -6.02
N SER A 295 15.73 10.57 -5.18
CA SER A 295 16.05 10.29 -3.79
C SER A 295 17.17 9.25 -3.65
N LEU A 296 17.11 8.16 -4.40
CA LEU A 296 18.15 7.12 -4.41
C LEU A 296 19.48 7.67 -4.94
N ARG A 297 19.43 8.50 -5.99
CA ARG A 297 20.62 9.17 -6.53
C ARG A 297 21.27 10.09 -5.51
N LEU A 298 20.51 10.94 -4.83
CA LEU A 298 21.02 11.85 -3.79
C LEU A 298 21.60 11.12 -2.59
N MET A 299 21.08 9.92 -2.29
CA MET A 299 21.60 9.07 -1.22
C MET A 299 22.76 8.18 -1.66
N ASN A 300 23.24 8.29 -2.90
CA ASN A 300 24.29 7.46 -3.49
C ASN A 300 24.02 5.96 -3.31
N VAL A 301 22.76 5.53 -3.50
CA VAL A 301 22.39 4.12 -3.38
C VAL A 301 22.91 3.36 -4.60
N PRO A 302 23.63 2.25 -4.44
CA PRO A 302 24.10 1.43 -5.56
C PRO A 302 22.94 0.89 -6.40
N LEU A 303 23.16 0.77 -7.72
CA LEU A 303 22.20 0.14 -8.63
C LEU A 303 22.08 -1.36 -8.32
N ASP A 304 20.86 -1.90 -8.40
CA ASP A 304 20.59 -3.34 -8.21
C ASP A 304 20.01 -4.02 -9.46
N LYS A 305 19.97 -3.28 -10.56
CA LYS A 305 19.58 -3.76 -11.89
C LYS A 305 20.56 -3.19 -12.93
N PRO A 306 21.03 -4.01 -13.91
CA PRO A 306 21.81 -3.48 -15.03
C PRO A 306 21.05 -2.35 -15.75
N LEU A 307 21.76 -1.31 -16.15
CA LEU A 307 21.21 -0.34 -17.08
C LEU A 307 21.11 -1.02 -18.45
N ASP A 308 19.96 -0.90 -19.11
CA ASP A 308 19.81 -1.33 -20.48
C ASP A 308 20.77 -0.47 -21.32
N THR A 309 21.89 -1.05 -21.79
CA THR A 309 22.82 -0.37 -22.67
C THR A 309 22.06 -0.09 -23.97
N PRO A 310 21.99 1.16 -24.45
CA PRO A 310 21.43 1.41 -25.80
C PRO A 310 22.20 0.55 -26.77
N GLN A 311 21.52 -0.35 -27.50
CA GLN A 311 22.12 -0.98 -28.64
C GLN A 311 22.35 0.15 -29.68
N ILE A 312 23.60 0.57 -29.81
CA ILE A 312 24.03 1.46 -30.89
C ILE A 312 23.79 0.66 -32.17
N GLN A 313 22.72 1.02 -32.90
CA GLN A 313 22.47 0.58 -34.25
C GLN A 313 23.25 1.44 -35.24
#